data_67a4631f0c418734577a1015eca0d6cc
#
_entry.id   67a4631f0c418734577a1015eca0d6cc
#
_cell.length_a   1.000
_cell.length_b   1.000
_cell.length_c   1.000
_cell.angle_alpha   90.00
_cell.angle_beta   90.00
_cell.angle_gamma   90.00
#
_symmetry.space_group_name_H-M   'P 1'
#
loop_
_entity.id
_entity.type
_entity.pdbx_description
1 polymer ?
#
loop_
_entity_poly.entity_id
_entity_poly.type
_entity_poly.pdbx_seq_one_letter_code
_entity_poly.pdbx_strand_id
1 'polypeptide(L)'
;MWQWHKTAPAEQEALWQQRLENIAGAVISAGFQASRLSVDVYTENAEEALVLQACYGGTVEELATVDWVAATAPENTPPLIIRDKIVISASADEAVLAELHAKYPRRIILTFPAERAFGTGNHATTSTCLRMLCDHVRHLKPGSWTLADIGCGTGVLALAGLRLGAEHAISFDFDPVAVEVAERNIERNGGAENLELFQADVFEWTPAPGQQADVVLANLFSTVLQKAFPRLIAAMKDEGILIISGILNTQAAETLAAAEAAGLKVQKSISRGKWTTAQLSKA
;
A
#
# COMPACT_ATOMS: atom_id res chain seq x y z
N MET A 1 9.83 2.21 -21.87
CA MET A 1 8.87 3.22 -21.35
C MET A 1 9.33 4.59 -21.80
N TRP A 2 8.39 5.47 -22.15
CA TRP A 2 8.69 6.83 -22.61
C TRP A 2 8.08 7.84 -21.66
N GLN A 3 8.77 8.94 -21.38
CA GLN A 3 8.25 10.07 -20.63
C GLN A 3 8.12 11.27 -21.56
N TRP A 4 6.93 11.83 -21.61
CA TRP A 4 6.73 13.19 -22.08
C TRP A 4 6.70 14.12 -20.87
N HIS A 5 7.52 15.19 -20.92
CA HIS A 5 7.64 16.16 -19.84
C HIS A 5 7.38 17.58 -20.32
N LYS A 6 6.64 18.34 -19.52
CA LYS A 6 6.43 19.77 -19.73
C LYS A 6 6.34 20.53 -18.42
N THR A 7 7.01 21.68 -18.36
CA THR A 7 6.85 22.64 -17.27
C THR A 7 5.81 23.69 -17.65
N ALA A 8 4.85 23.96 -16.77
CA ALA A 8 3.79 24.94 -16.97
C ALA A 8 3.67 25.90 -15.76
N PRO A 9 3.02 27.08 -15.89
CA PRO A 9 2.67 27.94 -14.76
C PRO A 9 1.71 27.23 -13.80
N ALA A 10 1.87 27.42 -12.48
CA ALA A 10 1.02 26.78 -11.45
C ALA A 10 -0.47 27.14 -11.60
N GLU A 11 -0.78 28.34 -12.08
CA GLU A 11 -2.16 28.79 -12.36
C GLU A 11 -2.87 28.00 -13.47
N GLN A 12 -2.14 27.19 -14.25
CA GLN A 12 -2.68 26.36 -15.33
C GLN A 12 -2.98 24.91 -14.87
N GLU A 13 -2.92 24.61 -13.59
CA GLU A 13 -3.13 23.24 -13.08
C GLU A 13 -4.46 22.64 -13.54
N ALA A 14 -5.57 23.35 -13.34
CA ALA A 14 -6.89 22.89 -13.75
C ALA A 14 -7.00 22.63 -15.27
N LEU A 15 -6.33 23.48 -16.08
CA LEU A 15 -6.28 23.32 -17.53
C LEU A 15 -5.54 22.04 -17.93
N TRP A 16 -4.44 21.73 -17.24
CA TRP A 16 -3.67 20.53 -17.51
C TRP A 16 -4.37 19.27 -17.00
N GLN A 17 -5.05 19.33 -15.86
CA GLN A 17 -5.93 18.24 -15.39
C GLN A 17 -7.01 17.92 -16.44
N GLN A 18 -7.68 18.93 -16.98
CA GLN A 18 -8.69 18.73 -18.02
C GLN A 18 -8.12 18.16 -19.32
N ARG A 19 -6.93 18.63 -19.76
CA ARG A 19 -6.29 18.15 -21.01
C ARG A 19 -5.85 16.70 -20.95
N LEU A 20 -5.50 16.23 -19.76
CA LEU A 20 -4.94 14.91 -19.53
C LEU A 20 -5.92 13.95 -18.82
N GLU A 21 -7.19 14.35 -18.63
CA GLU A 21 -8.21 13.60 -17.90
C GLU A 21 -8.38 12.14 -18.39
N ASN A 22 -8.22 11.93 -19.70
CA ASN A 22 -8.37 10.61 -20.33
C ASN A 22 -7.02 10.00 -20.77
N ILE A 23 -5.91 10.53 -20.32
CA ILE A 23 -4.59 10.02 -20.68
C ILE A 23 -4.01 9.22 -19.50
N ALA A 24 -3.88 7.92 -19.70
CA ALA A 24 -3.25 7.04 -18.72
C ALA A 24 -1.78 7.44 -18.48
N GLY A 25 -1.30 7.29 -17.25
CA GLY A 25 0.09 7.62 -16.91
C GLY A 25 0.39 9.11 -16.74
N ALA A 26 -0.63 9.99 -16.76
CA ALA A 26 -0.46 11.42 -16.53
C ALA A 26 -0.25 11.76 -15.05
N VAL A 27 0.78 12.55 -14.76
CA VAL A 27 1.14 13.01 -13.41
C VAL A 27 1.35 14.52 -13.45
N ILE A 28 0.64 15.26 -12.62
CA ILE A 28 0.84 16.69 -12.42
C ILE A 28 1.35 16.90 -11.00
N SER A 29 2.49 17.54 -10.86
CA SER A 29 3.13 17.79 -9.57
C SER A 29 3.64 19.23 -9.46
N ALA A 30 3.86 19.71 -8.24
CA ALA A 30 4.52 20.99 -8.03
C ALA A 30 5.95 20.93 -8.61
N GLY A 31 6.27 21.91 -9.44
CA GLY A 31 7.61 22.04 -10.02
C GLY A 31 8.64 22.46 -8.96
N PHE A 32 9.91 22.43 -9.33
CA PHE A 32 11.03 22.84 -8.45
C PHE A 32 10.87 24.30 -7.94
N GLN A 33 10.18 25.14 -8.68
CA GLN A 33 9.78 26.49 -8.27
C GLN A 33 8.29 26.50 -7.94
N ALA A 34 7.88 27.08 -6.83
CA ALA A 34 6.50 27.11 -6.35
C ALA A 34 5.48 27.74 -7.34
N SER A 35 5.95 28.53 -8.32
CA SER A 35 5.13 29.14 -9.37
C SER A 35 4.96 28.27 -10.63
N ARG A 36 5.53 27.07 -10.65
CA ARG A 36 5.52 26.18 -11.83
C ARG A 36 5.03 24.77 -11.46
N LEU A 37 4.46 24.10 -12.46
CA LEU A 37 4.07 22.69 -12.41
C LEU A 37 5.04 21.86 -13.26
N SER A 38 5.27 20.63 -12.85
CA SER A 38 5.72 19.54 -13.69
C SER A 38 4.53 18.75 -14.19
N VAL A 39 4.42 18.60 -15.48
CA VAL A 39 3.39 17.80 -16.15
C VAL A 39 4.11 16.69 -16.88
N ASP A 40 3.90 15.47 -16.44
CA ASP A 40 4.57 14.28 -16.94
C ASP A 40 3.53 13.26 -17.40
N VAL A 41 3.78 12.59 -18.53
CA VAL A 41 2.99 11.47 -19.01
C VAL A 41 3.93 10.33 -19.34
N TYR A 42 3.67 9.18 -18.75
CA TYR A 42 4.45 7.95 -18.96
C TYR A 42 3.68 7.04 -19.91
N THR A 43 4.30 6.64 -21.04
CA THR A 43 3.70 5.80 -22.06
C THR A 43 4.55 4.56 -22.35
N GLU A 44 3.93 3.50 -22.85
CA GLU A 44 4.67 2.29 -23.23
C GLU A 44 5.36 2.42 -24.58
N ASN A 45 4.83 3.25 -25.49
CA ASN A 45 5.37 3.48 -26.82
C ASN A 45 5.77 4.94 -27.08
N ALA A 46 6.71 5.11 -27.99
CA ALA A 46 7.24 6.42 -28.37
C ALA A 46 6.18 7.29 -29.07
N GLU A 47 5.26 6.68 -29.83
CA GLU A 47 4.30 7.41 -30.68
C GLU A 47 3.36 8.25 -29.84
N GLU A 48 2.85 7.72 -28.72
CA GLU A 48 1.98 8.45 -27.79
C GLU A 48 2.71 9.67 -27.17
N ALA A 49 3.94 9.48 -26.74
CA ALA A 49 4.76 10.57 -26.19
C ALA A 49 5.05 11.66 -27.25
N LEU A 50 5.32 11.27 -28.49
CA LEU A 50 5.56 12.20 -29.62
C LEU A 50 4.28 12.95 -30.01
N VAL A 51 3.11 12.33 -29.94
CA VAL A 51 1.82 13.01 -30.15
C VAL A 51 1.62 14.10 -29.09
N LEU A 52 1.91 13.82 -27.83
CA LEU A 52 1.83 14.83 -26.75
C LEU A 52 2.81 15.99 -26.99
N GLN A 53 4.03 15.67 -27.42
CA GLN A 53 5.02 16.69 -27.80
C GLN A 53 4.55 17.55 -28.97
N ALA A 54 3.97 16.96 -29.99
CA ALA A 54 3.44 17.69 -31.15
C ALA A 54 2.26 18.59 -30.75
N CYS A 55 1.36 18.13 -29.89
CA CYS A 55 0.18 18.89 -29.45
C CYS A 55 0.52 20.00 -28.46
N TYR A 56 1.43 19.76 -27.54
CA TYR A 56 1.62 20.62 -26.38
C TYR A 56 3.05 21.13 -26.22
N GLY A 57 3.99 20.74 -27.09
CA GLY A 57 5.42 20.99 -26.90
C GLY A 57 5.97 20.17 -25.74
N GLY A 58 7.09 20.58 -25.16
CA GLY A 58 7.76 19.80 -24.10
C GLY A 58 8.86 18.90 -24.67
N THR A 59 9.34 17.97 -23.87
CA THR A 59 10.40 17.02 -24.20
C THR A 59 9.92 15.60 -24.11
N VAL A 60 10.43 14.72 -24.97
CA VAL A 60 10.21 13.28 -24.91
C VAL A 60 11.55 12.63 -24.65
N GLU A 61 11.60 11.74 -23.69
CA GLU A 61 12.80 10.98 -23.32
C GLU A 61 12.44 9.51 -23.22
N GLU A 62 13.30 8.66 -23.82
CA GLU A 62 13.23 7.24 -23.57
C GLU A 62 13.80 6.97 -22.18
N LEU A 63 12.93 6.58 -21.27
CA LEU A 63 13.37 6.07 -19.99
C LEU A 63 13.93 4.67 -20.26
N ALA A 64 15.26 4.55 -20.23
CA ALA A 64 15.88 3.22 -20.21
C ALA A 64 15.07 2.37 -19.20
N THR A 65 14.88 1.09 -19.51
CA THR A 65 14.37 0.11 -18.55
C THR A 65 15.44 -0.11 -17.45
N VAL A 66 15.79 0.97 -16.79
CA VAL A 66 16.51 0.91 -15.54
C VAL A 66 15.48 0.36 -14.57
N ASP A 67 15.85 -0.71 -13.94
CA ASP A 67 15.11 -1.21 -12.80
C ASP A 67 15.19 -0.11 -11.70
N TRP A 68 14.26 0.85 -11.78
CA TRP A 68 14.18 1.99 -10.84
C TRP A 68 14.11 1.50 -9.41
N VAL A 69 13.67 0.28 -9.25
CA VAL A 69 13.56 -0.41 -7.99
C VAL A 69 14.95 -0.76 -7.46
N ALA A 70 15.83 -1.27 -8.31
CA ALA A 70 17.23 -1.53 -7.94
C ALA A 70 18.05 -0.23 -7.78
N ALA A 71 17.76 0.79 -8.61
CA ALA A 71 18.51 2.07 -8.59
C ALA A 71 18.08 3.01 -7.45
N THR A 72 16.87 2.86 -6.89
CA THR A 72 16.37 3.73 -5.82
C THR A 72 16.41 3.11 -4.42
N ALA A 73 16.70 1.81 -4.29
CA ALA A 73 17.00 1.22 -2.99
C ALA A 73 18.45 1.56 -2.63
N PRO A 74 18.72 2.47 -1.67
CA PRO A 74 20.08 2.65 -1.18
C PRO A 74 20.56 1.29 -0.65
N GLU A 75 21.75 0.85 -1.07
CA GLU A 75 22.38 -0.41 -0.62
C GLU A 75 22.44 -0.56 0.91
N ASN A 76 22.19 0.54 1.65
CA ASN A 76 22.22 0.62 3.10
C ASN A 76 20.91 1.12 3.71
N THR A 77 19.75 0.73 3.18
CA THR A 77 18.48 1.08 3.85
C THR A 77 18.42 0.38 5.21
N PRO A 78 18.36 1.14 6.33
CA PRO A 78 18.29 0.50 7.65
C PRO A 78 17.01 -0.34 7.79
N PRO A 79 17.07 -1.47 8.49
CA PRO A 79 15.91 -2.33 8.68
C PRO A 79 14.82 -1.57 9.46
N LEU A 80 13.59 -1.73 9.04
CA LEU A 80 12.44 -1.14 9.70
C LEU A 80 12.04 -1.99 10.91
N ILE A 81 12.07 -1.38 12.09
CA ILE A 81 11.70 -2.03 13.34
C ILE A 81 10.24 -1.69 13.69
N ILE A 82 9.41 -2.72 13.77
CA ILE A 82 8.00 -2.62 14.14
C ILE A 82 7.80 -3.23 15.53
N ARG A 83 7.62 -2.36 16.52
CA ARG A 83 7.52 -2.74 17.92
C ARG A 83 8.71 -3.64 18.34
N ASP A 84 8.47 -4.56 19.25
CA ASP A 84 9.39 -5.62 19.66
C ASP A 84 9.19 -6.93 18.86
N LYS A 85 8.38 -6.91 17.81
CA LYS A 85 7.87 -8.12 17.13
C LYS A 85 8.50 -8.37 15.76
N ILE A 86 8.57 -7.35 14.90
CA ILE A 86 8.92 -7.54 13.50
C ILE A 86 10.11 -6.64 13.13
N VAL A 87 10.99 -7.17 12.30
CA VAL A 87 12.02 -6.42 11.57
C VAL A 87 11.81 -6.66 10.09
N ILE A 88 11.70 -5.60 9.30
CA ILE A 88 11.61 -5.70 7.84
C ILE A 88 12.94 -5.27 7.24
N SER A 89 13.54 -6.16 6.47
CA SER A 89 14.75 -5.93 5.67
C SER A 89 14.37 -5.58 4.24
N ALA A 90 15.00 -4.54 3.70
CA ALA A 90 14.96 -4.26 2.26
C ALA A 90 15.99 -5.10 1.47
N SER A 91 16.94 -5.77 2.16
CA SER A 91 17.92 -6.64 1.56
C SER A 91 17.53 -8.10 1.68
N ALA A 92 17.74 -8.86 0.60
CA ALA A 92 17.63 -10.31 0.58
C ALA A 92 19.00 -11.02 0.70
N ASP A 93 20.08 -10.27 0.96
CA ASP A 93 21.43 -10.82 1.14
C ASP A 93 21.50 -11.67 2.39
N GLU A 94 22.00 -12.90 2.26
CA GLU A 94 22.07 -13.89 3.33
C GLU A 94 22.93 -13.43 4.52
N ALA A 95 24.02 -12.70 4.27
CA ALA A 95 24.90 -12.19 5.32
C ALA A 95 24.15 -11.11 6.14
N VAL A 96 23.44 -10.20 5.45
CA VAL A 96 22.61 -9.18 6.11
C VAL A 96 21.50 -9.82 6.95
N LEU A 97 20.84 -10.84 6.41
CA LEU A 97 19.79 -11.54 7.14
C LEU A 97 20.34 -12.30 8.35
N ALA A 98 21.50 -12.94 8.22
CA ALA A 98 22.18 -13.61 9.33
C ALA A 98 22.53 -12.62 10.46
N GLU A 99 23.04 -11.43 10.13
CA GLU A 99 23.30 -10.37 11.10
C GLU A 99 22.00 -9.90 11.81
N LEU A 100 20.91 -9.75 11.04
CA LEU A 100 19.61 -9.36 11.63
C LEU A 100 19.07 -10.44 12.55
N HIS A 101 19.16 -11.72 12.20
CA HIS A 101 18.77 -12.84 13.06
C HIS A 101 19.62 -12.89 14.35
N ALA A 102 20.92 -12.66 14.24
CA ALA A 102 21.81 -12.59 15.40
C ALA A 102 21.46 -11.39 16.31
N LYS A 103 21.19 -10.23 15.72
CA LYS A 103 20.86 -8.99 16.44
C LYS A 103 19.47 -9.01 17.08
N TYR A 104 18.52 -9.68 16.43
CA TYR A 104 17.10 -9.69 16.84
C TYR A 104 16.54 -11.11 16.98
N PRO A 105 17.11 -11.97 17.84
CA PRO A 105 16.82 -13.42 17.88
C PRO A 105 15.38 -13.76 18.29
N ARG A 106 14.62 -12.80 18.82
CA ARG A 106 13.22 -13.00 19.27
C ARG A 106 12.21 -12.31 18.36
N ARG A 107 12.66 -11.74 17.24
CA ARG A 107 11.79 -11.01 16.31
C ARG A 107 11.59 -11.79 15.03
N ILE A 108 10.44 -11.58 14.44
CA ILE A 108 10.13 -12.04 13.09
C ILE A 108 10.93 -11.18 12.13
N ILE A 109 11.79 -11.78 11.32
CA ILE A 109 12.52 -11.10 10.25
C ILE A 109 11.76 -11.35 8.95
N LEU A 110 11.39 -10.29 8.27
CA LEU A 110 10.73 -10.33 6.96
C LEU A 110 11.57 -9.57 5.94
N THR A 111 11.62 -10.09 4.71
CA THR A 111 12.40 -9.53 3.62
C THR A 111 11.47 -8.99 2.53
N PHE A 112 11.49 -7.68 2.34
CA PHE A 112 10.71 -6.98 1.33
C PHE A 112 11.60 -5.98 0.58
N PRO A 113 12.32 -6.42 -0.47
CA PRO A 113 13.07 -5.52 -1.33
C PRO A 113 12.15 -4.51 -2.01
N ALA A 114 12.72 -3.39 -2.46
CA ALA A 114 11.97 -2.45 -3.27
C ALA A 114 11.56 -3.12 -4.59
N GLU A 115 10.27 -3.15 -4.87
CA GLU A 115 9.68 -3.71 -6.09
C GLU A 115 8.59 -2.77 -6.64
N ARG A 116 7.99 -3.11 -7.79
CA ARG A 116 6.99 -2.27 -8.46
C ARG A 116 5.67 -2.11 -7.69
N ALA A 117 5.42 -2.92 -6.67
CA ALA A 117 4.22 -2.80 -5.85
C ALA A 117 4.45 -1.89 -4.64
N PHE A 118 3.39 -1.20 -4.22
CA PHE A 118 3.40 -0.36 -3.03
C PHE A 118 3.43 -1.21 -1.75
N GLY A 119 4.15 -0.75 -0.73
CA GLY A 119 4.00 -1.32 0.61
C GLY A 119 5.19 -2.13 1.13
N THR A 120 6.45 -1.79 0.76
CA THR A 120 7.66 -2.45 1.32
C THR A 120 7.86 -2.26 2.83
N GLY A 121 6.92 -1.63 3.51
CA GLY A 121 6.97 -1.36 4.96
C GLY A 121 7.51 0.02 5.32
N ASN A 122 8.41 0.59 4.56
CA ASN A 122 9.07 1.87 4.86
C ASN A 122 8.13 3.09 4.79
N HIS A 123 7.05 3.00 4.02
CA HIS A 123 6.07 4.08 3.96
C HIS A 123 5.35 4.26 5.29
N ALA A 124 5.05 5.51 5.65
CA ALA A 124 4.42 5.87 6.92
C ALA A 124 3.09 5.14 7.17
N THR A 125 2.28 4.95 6.13
CA THR A 125 0.99 4.23 6.20
C THR A 125 1.19 2.76 6.53
N THR A 126 2.02 2.04 5.79
CA THR A 126 2.29 0.61 5.97
C THR A 126 2.91 0.34 7.35
N SER A 127 3.93 1.14 7.73
CA SER A 127 4.56 0.99 9.05
C SER A 127 3.61 1.29 10.21
N THR A 128 2.61 2.17 10.02
CA THR A 128 1.61 2.45 11.05
C THR A 128 0.57 1.34 11.13
N CYS A 129 0.11 0.78 9.99
CA CYS A 129 -0.74 -0.42 9.97
C CYS A 129 -0.08 -1.58 10.71
N LEU A 130 1.19 -1.89 10.42
CA LEU A 130 1.95 -2.94 11.10
C LEU A 130 2.05 -2.70 12.62
N ARG A 131 2.26 -1.46 13.06
CA ARG A 131 2.29 -1.11 14.49
C ARG A 131 0.94 -1.31 15.16
N MET A 132 -0.14 -0.86 14.51
CA MET A 132 -1.50 -1.06 15.03
C MET A 132 -1.88 -2.54 15.06
N LEU A 133 -1.54 -3.30 14.02
CA LEU A 133 -1.72 -4.75 13.98
C LEU A 133 -1.00 -5.42 15.17
N CYS A 134 0.31 -5.16 15.35
CA CYS A 134 1.07 -5.69 16.49
C CYS A 134 0.45 -5.34 17.84
N ASP A 135 -0.01 -4.08 18.00
CA ASP A 135 -0.62 -3.60 19.25
C ASP A 135 -1.94 -4.32 19.53
N HIS A 136 -2.73 -4.61 18.50
CA HIS A 136 -4.02 -5.29 18.64
C HIS A 136 -3.84 -6.78 18.94
N VAL A 137 -3.06 -7.48 18.12
CA VAL A 137 -2.98 -8.95 18.19
C VAL A 137 -2.12 -9.48 19.35
N ARG A 138 -1.37 -8.61 20.05
CA ARG A 138 -0.54 -9.03 21.19
C ARG A 138 -1.32 -9.72 22.32
N HIS A 139 -2.63 -9.52 22.37
CA HIS A 139 -3.53 -10.08 23.37
C HIS A 139 -4.32 -11.28 22.83
N LEU A 140 -4.22 -11.55 21.53
CA LEU A 140 -4.89 -12.68 20.90
C LEU A 140 -4.02 -13.94 21.00
N LYS A 141 -4.68 -15.08 21.15
CA LYS A 141 -3.97 -16.37 21.13
C LYS A 141 -3.58 -16.69 19.68
N PRO A 142 -2.32 -17.07 19.42
CA PRO A 142 -1.94 -17.55 18.09
C PRO A 142 -2.81 -18.73 17.64
N GLY A 143 -3.22 -18.73 16.36
CA GLY A 143 -4.09 -19.74 15.78
C GLY A 143 -5.58 -19.60 16.14
N SER A 144 -6.00 -18.45 16.69
CA SER A 144 -7.41 -18.23 17.06
C SER A 144 -8.06 -17.00 16.40
N TRP A 145 -7.41 -16.40 15.44
CA TRP A 145 -7.89 -15.22 14.73
C TRP A 145 -7.51 -15.24 13.25
N THR A 146 -8.29 -14.59 12.44
CA THR A 146 -8.16 -14.54 10.98
C THR A 146 -7.94 -13.12 10.49
N LEU A 147 -7.32 -12.98 9.32
CA LEU A 147 -6.96 -11.70 8.71
C LEU A 147 -7.53 -11.58 7.30
N ALA A 148 -7.95 -10.38 6.93
CA ALA A 148 -8.16 -9.98 5.53
C ALA A 148 -7.31 -8.75 5.22
N ASP A 149 -6.47 -8.80 4.17
CA ASP A 149 -5.63 -7.69 3.69
C ASP A 149 -6.13 -7.26 2.30
N ILE A 150 -6.84 -6.15 2.26
CA ILE A 150 -7.60 -5.68 1.10
C ILE A 150 -6.82 -4.55 0.42
N GLY A 151 -6.36 -4.80 -0.82
CA GLY A 151 -5.38 -3.96 -1.51
C GLY A 151 -3.99 -4.21 -0.95
N CYS A 152 -3.53 -5.45 -1.09
CA CYS A 152 -2.36 -5.97 -0.37
C CYS A 152 -1.01 -5.43 -0.84
N GLY A 153 -0.92 -4.91 -2.07
CA GLY A 153 0.34 -4.44 -2.64
C GLY A 153 1.43 -5.51 -2.60
N THR A 154 2.47 -5.29 -1.81
CA THR A 154 3.57 -6.27 -1.64
C THR A 154 3.24 -7.50 -0.81
N GLY A 155 2.05 -7.58 -0.19
CA GLY A 155 1.64 -8.66 0.71
C GLY A 155 2.23 -8.57 2.13
N VAL A 156 2.91 -7.48 2.47
CA VAL A 156 3.62 -7.34 3.75
C VAL A 156 2.69 -7.42 4.96
N LEU A 157 1.48 -6.86 4.87
CA LEU A 157 0.53 -6.84 5.99
C LEU A 157 -0.06 -8.23 6.23
N ALA A 158 -0.46 -8.93 5.17
CA ALA A 158 -0.95 -10.30 5.23
C ALA A 158 0.09 -11.25 5.83
N LEU A 159 1.31 -11.22 5.28
CA LEU A 159 2.39 -12.08 5.75
C LEU A 159 2.77 -11.76 7.20
N ALA A 160 2.85 -10.48 7.57
CA ALA A 160 3.10 -10.09 8.95
C ALA A 160 2.02 -10.61 9.90
N GLY A 161 0.74 -10.55 9.51
CA GLY A 161 -0.37 -11.10 10.29
C GLY A 161 -0.23 -12.59 10.55
N LEU A 162 0.08 -13.38 9.51
CA LEU A 162 0.32 -14.82 9.64
C LEU A 162 1.50 -15.12 10.56
N ARG A 163 2.61 -14.42 10.41
CA ARG A 163 3.79 -14.57 11.29
C ARG A 163 3.52 -14.12 12.73
N LEU A 164 2.55 -13.23 12.95
CA LEU A 164 2.08 -12.83 14.28
C LEU A 164 1.06 -13.81 14.89
N GLY A 165 0.65 -14.83 14.14
CA GLY A 165 -0.20 -15.93 14.63
C GLY A 165 -1.64 -15.89 14.12
N ALA A 166 -1.94 -15.23 13.01
CA ALA A 166 -3.22 -15.47 12.33
C ALA A 166 -3.30 -16.94 11.90
N GLU A 167 -4.45 -17.57 12.11
CA GLU A 167 -4.72 -18.94 11.67
C GLU A 167 -4.80 -19.02 10.14
N HIS A 168 -5.43 -18.03 9.54
CA HIS A 168 -5.63 -17.91 8.10
C HIS A 168 -5.65 -16.43 7.69
N ALA A 169 -5.21 -16.14 6.47
CA ALA A 169 -5.32 -14.83 5.86
C ALA A 169 -5.92 -14.92 4.45
N ILE A 170 -6.80 -13.98 4.14
CA ILE A 170 -7.27 -13.71 2.78
C ILE A 170 -6.61 -12.39 2.35
N SER A 171 -6.07 -12.35 1.14
CA SER A 171 -5.34 -11.20 0.65
C SER A 171 -5.57 -11.02 -0.85
N PHE A 172 -5.83 -9.80 -1.29
CA PHE A 172 -6.01 -9.55 -2.71
C PHE A 172 -5.64 -8.12 -3.10
N ASP A 173 -5.35 -7.93 -4.37
CA ASP A 173 -5.18 -6.61 -4.97
C ASP A 173 -5.91 -6.54 -6.31
N PHE A 174 -6.30 -5.34 -6.72
CA PHE A 174 -6.88 -5.09 -8.05
C PHE A 174 -5.81 -5.22 -9.15
N ASP A 175 -4.58 -4.79 -8.85
CA ASP A 175 -3.46 -4.82 -9.78
C ASP A 175 -2.82 -6.21 -9.83
N PRO A 176 -2.86 -6.91 -11.00
CA PRO A 176 -2.22 -8.21 -11.14
C PRO A 176 -0.70 -8.16 -10.90
N VAL A 177 -0.04 -7.03 -11.17
CA VAL A 177 1.39 -6.86 -10.88
C VAL A 177 1.65 -6.87 -9.37
N ALA A 178 0.75 -6.27 -8.59
CA ALA A 178 0.85 -6.32 -7.13
C ALA A 178 0.69 -7.75 -6.60
N VAL A 179 -0.24 -8.53 -7.16
CA VAL A 179 -0.43 -9.94 -6.79
C VAL A 179 0.83 -10.76 -7.07
N GLU A 180 1.43 -10.63 -8.28
CA GLU A 180 2.68 -11.30 -8.62
C GLU A 180 3.85 -10.91 -7.69
N VAL A 181 3.94 -9.63 -7.30
CA VAL A 181 4.94 -9.14 -6.34
C VAL A 181 4.69 -9.76 -4.96
N ALA A 182 3.44 -9.81 -4.52
CA ALA A 182 3.06 -10.42 -3.24
C ALA A 182 3.42 -11.92 -3.21
N GLU A 183 3.14 -12.67 -4.28
CA GLU A 183 3.51 -14.09 -4.42
C GLU A 183 5.02 -14.28 -4.24
N ARG A 184 5.84 -13.53 -4.99
CA ARG A 184 7.31 -13.62 -4.87
C ARG A 184 7.80 -13.27 -3.46
N ASN A 185 7.20 -12.27 -2.83
CA ASN A 185 7.56 -11.90 -1.46
C ASN A 185 7.18 -12.96 -0.43
N ILE A 186 6.03 -13.61 -0.60
CA ILE A 186 5.60 -14.73 0.24
C ILE A 186 6.57 -15.89 0.11
N GLU A 187 6.92 -16.29 -1.11
CA GLU A 187 7.91 -17.35 -1.37
C GLU A 187 9.27 -17.01 -0.76
N ARG A 188 9.77 -15.79 -0.96
CA ARG A 188 11.04 -15.30 -0.40
C ARG A 188 11.08 -15.38 1.13
N ASN A 189 9.96 -15.25 1.77
CA ASN A 189 9.82 -15.34 3.23
C ASN A 189 9.42 -16.75 3.73
N GLY A 190 9.60 -17.78 2.91
CA GLY A 190 9.37 -19.19 3.29
C GLY A 190 7.95 -19.69 3.08
N GLY A 191 7.19 -19.04 2.20
CA GLY A 191 5.83 -19.42 1.86
C GLY A 191 4.80 -19.13 2.94
N ALA A 192 3.54 -19.38 2.66
CA ALA A 192 2.43 -19.31 3.61
C ALA A 192 1.25 -20.16 3.10
N GLU A 193 1.17 -21.44 3.55
CA GLU A 193 0.12 -22.39 3.14
C GLU A 193 -1.30 -21.94 3.55
N ASN A 194 -1.40 -21.13 4.59
CA ASN A 194 -2.65 -20.59 5.13
C ASN A 194 -2.96 -19.15 4.65
N LEU A 195 -2.39 -18.77 3.52
CA LEU A 195 -2.70 -17.52 2.81
C LEU A 195 -3.43 -17.81 1.50
N GLU A 196 -4.62 -17.26 1.38
CA GLU A 196 -5.37 -17.16 0.12
C GLU A 196 -5.01 -15.83 -0.56
N LEU A 197 -4.24 -15.86 -1.65
CA LEU A 197 -3.87 -14.68 -2.42
C LEU A 197 -4.44 -14.76 -3.85
N PHE A 198 -5.12 -13.71 -4.30
CA PHE A 198 -5.75 -13.65 -5.61
C PHE A 198 -5.94 -12.21 -6.10
N GLN A 199 -6.26 -12.06 -7.39
CA GLN A 199 -6.65 -10.76 -7.95
C GLN A 199 -8.14 -10.53 -7.73
N ALA A 200 -8.53 -9.36 -7.17
CA ALA A 200 -9.93 -8.95 -7.05
C ALA A 200 -10.07 -7.44 -6.92
N ASP A 201 -11.26 -6.93 -7.29
CA ASP A 201 -11.67 -5.56 -7.03
C ASP A 201 -12.43 -5.48 -5.69
N VAL A 202 -12.02 -4.57 -4.82
CA VAL A 202 -12.69 -4.33 -3.52
C VAL A 202 -14.16 -3.95 -3.68
N PHE A 203 -14.55 -3.37 -4.80
CA PHE A 203 -15.93 -2.99 -5.07
C PHE A 203 -16.82 -4.16 -5.49
N GLU A 204 -16.24 -5.24 -5.99
CA GLU A 204 -16.96 -6.43 -6.46
C GLU A 204 -16.83 -7.59 -5.47
N TRP A 205 -15.69 -7.70 -4.78
CA TRP A 205 -15.43 -8.81 -3.86
C TRP A 205 -16.32 -8.80 -2.62
N THR A 206 -16.73 -9.97 -2.21
CA THR A 206 -17.46 -10.21 -0.96
C THR A 206 -16.97 -11.53 -0.37
N PRO A 207 -16.69 -11.59 0.94
CA PRO A 207 -16.27 -12.83 1.56
C PRO A 207 -17.37 -13.88 1.44
N ALA A 208 -16.97 -15.14 1.20
CA ALA A 208 -17.92 -16.25 1.28
C ALA A 208 -18.42 -16.41 2.74
N PRO A 209 -19.57 -17.08 2.93
CA PRO A 209 -20.08 -17.33 4.27
C PRO A 209 -19.03 -18.00 5.17
N GLY A 210 -18.74 -17.41 6.31
CA GLY A 210 -17.73 -17.89 7.26
C GLY A 210 -16.30 -17.42 7.01
N GLN A 211 -16.05 -16.66 5.95
CA GLN A 211 -14.73 -16.07 5.64
C GLN A 211 -14.51 -14.66 6.22
N GLN A 212 -15.42 -14.17 7.07
CA GLN A 212 -15.20 -12.91 7.77
C GLN A 212 -13.96 -13.01 8.67
N ALA A 213 -13.22 -11.91 8.77
CA ALA A 213 -11.97 -11.85 9.50
C ALA A 213 -12.12 -11.12 10.86
N ASP A 214 -11.31 -11.53 11.83
CA ASP A 214 -11.16 -10.82 13.11
C ASP A 214 -10.44 -9.49 12.93
N VAL A 215 -9.49 -9.43 11.97
CA VAL A 215 -8.76 -8.22 11.62
C VAL A 215 -8.85 -7.99 10.12
N VAL A 216 -9.38 -6.85 9.71
CA VAL A 216 -9.39 -6.39 8.33
C VAL A 216 -8.41 -5.23 8.18
N LEU A 217 -7.54 -5.28 7.19
CA LEU A 217 -6.59 -4.24 6.83
C LEU A 217 -6.94 -3.67 5.47
N ALA A 218 -6.93 -2.34 5.32
CA ALA A 218 -7.13 -1.67 4.05
C ALA A 218 -6.27 -0.40 4.00
N ASN A 219 -5.11 -0.49 3.35
CA ASN A 219 -4.21 0.65 3.15
C ASN A 219 -4.42 1.23 1.75
N LEU A 220 -5.55 1.90 1.56
CA LEU A 220 -6.08 2.38 0.29
C LEU A 220 -6.27 3.91 0.30
N PHE A 221 -6.37 4.51 -0.88
CA PHE A 221 -6.68 5.93 -0.98
C PHE A 221 -8.04 6.27 -0.36
N SER A 222 -8.17 7.48 0.22
CA SER A 222 -9.38 7.98 0.86
C SER A 222 -10.65 7.80 -0.01
N THR A 223 -10.56 8.13 -1.29
CA THR A 223 -11.69 8.00 -2.24
C THR A 223 -12.13 6.57 -2.49
N VAL A 224 -11.21 5.61 -2.43
CA VAL A 224 -11.50 4.18 -2.52
C VAL A 224 -12.14 3.70 -1.22
N LEU A 225 -11.55 4.03 -0.07
CA LEU A 225 -12.06 3.66 1.26
C LEU A 225 -13.51 4.09 1.46
N GLN A 226 -13.84 5.36 1.16
CA GLN A 226 -15.20 5.89 1.32
C GLN A 226 -16.25 5.07 0.56
N LYS A 227 -15.93 4.60 -0.64
CA LYS A 227 -16.82 3.75 -1.45
C LYS A 227 -16.82 2.29 -0.99
N ALA A 228 -15.69 1.81 -0.45
CA ALA A 228 -15.49 0.41 -0.09
C ALA A 228 -16.02 0.05 1.31
N PHE A 229 -16.36 1.00 2.18
CA PHE A 229 -16.79 0.70 3.55
C PHE A 229 -17.86 -0.40 3.66
N PRO A 230 -18.91 -0.46 2.83
CA PRO A 230 -19.88 -1.56 2.91
C PRO A 230 -19.24 -2.94 2.70
N ARG A 231 -18.25 -3.05 1.81
CA ARG A 231 -17.50 -4.29 1.55
C ARG A 231 -16.53 -4.62 2.68
N LEU A 232 -15.82 -3.61 3.19
CA LEU A 232 -14.91 -3.76 4.33
C LEU A 232 -15.68 -4.22 5.58
N ILE A 233 -16.85 -3.69 5.84
CA ILE A 233 -17.73 -4.12 6.94
C ILE A 233 -18.20 -5.56 6.74
N ALA A 234 -18.59 -5.95 5.52
CA ALA A 234 -18.97 -7.32 5.21
C ALA A 234 -17.82 -8.33 5.43
N ALA A 235 -16.56 -7.88 5.28
CA ALA A 235 -15.38 -8.68 5.55
C ALA A 235 -15.04 -8.85 7.03
N MET A 236 -15.64 -8.05 7.93
CA MET A 236 -15.38 -8.11 9.37
C MET A 236 -16.33 -9.08 10.08
N LYS A 237 -15.80 -9.85 11.04
CA LYS A 237 -16.63 -10.46 12.09
C LYS A 237 -17.29 -9.38 12.96
N ASP A 238 -18.29 -9.74 13.76
CA ASP A 238 -19.01 -8.75 14.57
C ASP A 238 -18.11 -8.08 15.61
N GLU A 239 -17.24 -8.83 16.27
CA GLU A 239 -16.24 -8.32 17.22
C GLU A 239 -14.90 -7.99 16.55
N GLY A 240 -14.85 -8.01 15.21
CA GLY A 240 -13.63 -7.74 14.44
C GLY A 240 -13.27 -6.26 14.42
N ILE A 241 -12.03 -5.99 14.04
CA ILE A 241 -11.55 -4.63 13.81
C ILE A 241 -11.19 -4.40 12.35
N LEU A 242 -11.29 -3.13 11.95
CA LEU A 242 -10.81 -2.64 10.66
C LEU A 242 -9.69 -1.61 10.91
N ILE A 243 -8.52 -1.82 10.30
CA ILE A 243 -7.44 -0.83 10.27
C ILE A 243 -7.37 -0.25 8.87
N ILE A 244 -7.63 1.04 8.74
CA ILE A 244 -7.56 1.78 7.47
C ILE A 244 -6.37 2.73 7.47
N SER A 245 -5.74 2.91 6.31
CA SER A 245 -4.67 3.88 6.09
C SER A 245 -4.63 4.33 4.61
N GLY A 246 -3.60 5.11 4.23
CA GLY A 246 -3.54 5.72 2.89
C GLY A 246 -4.33 7.03 2.80
N ILE A 247 -4.70 7.60 3.94
CA ILE A 247 -5.55 8.80 4.07
C ILE A 247 -4.64 10.01 4.34
N LEU A 248 -4.70 11.04 3.51
CA LEU A 248 -4.04 12.30 3.82
C LEU A 248 -4.71 12.96 5.04
N ASN A 249 -3.94 13.64 5.90
CA ASN A 249 -4.49 14.34 7.07
C ASN A 249 -5.60 15.33 6.69
N THR A 250 -5.51 15.95 5.52
CA THR A 250 -6.54 16.86 4.99
C THR A 250 -7.85 16.17 4.62
N GLN A 251 -7.81 14.88 4.35
CA GLN A 251 -8.96 14.04 3.98
C GLN A 251 -9.49 13.21 5.17
N ALA A 252 -8.79 13.21 6.31
CA ALA A 252 -9.07 12.32 7.43
C ALA A 252 -10.48 12.54 8.00
N ALA A 253 -10.88 13.79 8.22
CA ALA A 253 -12.19 14.11 8.78
C ALA A 253 -13.33 13.59 7.90
N GLU A 254 -13.26 13.81 6.60
CA GLU A 254 -14.26 13.35 5.64
C GLU A 254 -14.31 11.80 5.57
N THR A 255 -13.14 11.16 5.49
CA THR A 255 -13.05 9.70 5.42
C THR A 255 -13.62 9.03 6.68
N LEU A 256 -13.28 9.56 7.86
CA LEU A 256 -13.78 9.00 9.12
C LEU A 256 -15.28 9.25 9.30
N ALA A 257 -15.79 10.42 8.91
CA ALA A 257 -17.23 10.67 8.90
C ALA A 257 -17.99 9.71 7.96
N ALA A 258 -17.44 9.40 6.79
CA ALA A 258 -18.00 8.41 5.87
C ALA A 258 -18.00 6.99 6.49
N ALA A 259 -16.94 6.63 7.22
CA ALA A 259 -16.88 5.36 7.95
C ALA A 259 -17.97 5.26 9.03
N GLU A 260 -18.17 6.33 9.80
CA GLU A 260 -19.22 6.40 10.84
C GLU A 260 -20.62 6.33 10.22
N ALA A 261 -20.84 7.04 9.11
CA ALA A 261 -22.10 6.97 8.37
C ALA A 261 -22.40 5.56 7.82
N ALA A 262 -21.37 4.76 7.53
CA ALA A 262 -21.49 3.38 7.10
C ALA A 262 -21.73 2.38 8.26
N GLY A 263 -21.74 2.82 9.52
CA GLY A 263 -21.98 1.95 10.70
C GLY A 263 -20.67 1.49 11.37
N LEU A 264 -19.57 2.21 11.19
CA LEU A 264 -18.32 1.96 11.91
C LEU A 264 -18.15 2.98 13.05
N LYS A 265 -17.36 2.62 14.05
CA LYS A 265 -16.96 3.47 15.16
C LYS A 265 -15.45 3.59 15.21
N VAL A 266 -14.94 4.81 15.21
CA VAL A 266 -13.52 5.08 15.34
C VAL A 266 -13.05 4.79 16.76
N GLN A 267 -12.17 3.82 16.93
CA GLN A 267 -11.59 3.46 18.22
C GLN A 267 -10.29 4.24 18.50
N LYS A 268 -9.49 4.44 17.45
CA LYS A 268 -8.20 5.09 17.52
C LYS A 268 -7.81 5.68 16.17
N SER A 269 -7.21 6.86 16.18
CA SER A 269 -6.61 7.47 14.99
C SER A 269 -5.20 7.97 15.30
N ILE A 270 -4.27 7.78 14.38
CA ILE A 270 -2.87 8.20 14.50
C ILE A 270 -2.47 8.91 13.20
N SER A 271 -1.94 10.12 13.33
CA SER A 271 -1.30 10.83 12.22
C SER A 271 0.21 10.67 12.29
N ARG A 272 0.83 10.33 11.14
CA ARG A 272 2.27 10.23 11.00
C ARG A 272 2.72 10.91 9.69
N GLY A 273 3.46 12.00 9.83
CA GLY A 273 3.74 12.89 8.70
C GLY A 273 2.44 13.45 8.13
N LYS A 274 2.23 13.31 6.83
CA LYS A 274 1.01 13.75 6.15
C LYS A 274 -0.13 12.71 6.11
N TRP A 275 0.03 11.57 6.79
CA TRP A 275 -0.87 10.43 6.68
C TRP A 275 -1.59 10.10 7.99
N THR A 276 -2.83 9.72 7.86
CA THR A 276 -3.68 9.23 8.95
C THR A 276 -3.94 7.74 8.79
N THR A 277 -3.86 7.01 9.90
CA THR A 277 -4.25 5.60 10.04
C THR A 277 -5.26 5.49 11.16
N ALA A 278 -6.34 4.77 10.99
CA ALA A 278 -7.36 4.59 12.00
C ALA A 278 -7.72 3.12 12.21
N GLN A 279 -8.07 2.78 13.45
CA GLN A 279 -8.68 1.52 13.85
C GLN A 279 -10.15 1.75 14.17
N LEU A 280 -11.02 0.93 13.59
CA LEU A 280 -12.47 1.01 13.71
C LEU A 280 -13.02 -0.35 14.13
N SER A 281 -14.22 -0.34 14.72
CA SER A 281 -15.08 -1.51 14.98
C SER A 281 -16.44 -1.28 14.35
N LYS A 282 -17.27 -2.31 14.27
CA LYS A 282 -18.69 -2.12 14.03
C LYS A 282 -19.31 -1.29 15.18
N ALA A 283 -20.30 -0.44 14.86
CA ALA A 283 -20.99 0.45 15.80
C ALA A 283 -21.94 -0.31 16.74
#